data_a29fe4163046fa4b89368e8e32375844
#
_entry.id   a29fe4163046fa4b89368e8e32375844
#
_cell.length_a   1.000
_cell.length_b   1.000
_cell.length_c   1.000
_cell.angle_alpha   90.00
_cell.angle_beta   90.00
_cell.angle_gamma   90.00
#
_symmetry.space_group_name_H-M   'P 1'
#
loop_
_entity.id
_entity.type
_entity.pdbx_description
1 polymer ?
#
loop_
_entity_poly.entity_id
_entity_poly.type
_entity_poly.pdbx_seq_one_letter_code
_entity_poly.pdbx_strand_id
1 'polypeptide(L)'
;MKCPFCGDADTQVVETRLTEDGAAIRRRRRCNGCEKRFTTFETAEIRLPMVVKSNGIREEFSELKLREGFYRALHKRSVSAELVDEAVAKIRQKLLALGEREIASRELGELVMHALRKLDKVAYIRFASVYRSFQDVDDFRDAIRDLDR
;
A
#
# COMPACT_ATOMS: atom_id res chain seq x y z
N MET A 1 -9.99 -21.71 -20.27
CA MET A 1 -10.86 -20.67 -19.64
C MET A 1 -12.22 -20.74 -20.28
N LYS A 2 -13.31 -20.74 -19.50
CA LYS A 2 -14.68 -20.84 -20.05
C LYS A 2 -15.07 -19.58 -20.84
N CYS A 3 -15.79 -19.77 -21.94
CA CYS A 3 -16.34 -18.69 -22.74
C CYS A 3 -17.41 -17.90 -21.94
N PRO A 4 -17.33 -16.57 -21.83
CA PRO A 4 -18.32 -15.77 -21.08
C PRO A 4 -19.69 -15.70 -21.78
N PHE A 5 -19.79 -16.13 -23.05
CA PHE A 5 -21.01 -16.01 -23.81
C PHE A 5 -21.83 -17.34 -23.86
N CYS A 6 -21.15 -18.49 -23.91
CA CYS A 6 -21.82 -19.78 -24.02
C CYS A 6 -21.42 -20.82 -22.97
N GLY A 7 -20.42 -20.47 -22.11
CA GLY A 7 -19.93 -21.36 -21.06
C GLY A 7 -19.02 -22.50 -21.53
N ASP A 8 -18.78 -22.65 -22.84
CA ASP A 8 -17.89 -23.67 -23.38
C ASP A 8 -16.46 -23.50 -22.83
N ALA A 9 -15.83 -24.61 -22.46
CA ALA A 9 -14.46 -24.64 -21.94
C ALA A 9 -13.40 -24.54 -23.04
N ASP A 10 -13.79 -24.92 -24.29
CA ASP A 10 -12.87 -24.93 -25.42
C ASP A 10 -12.68 -23.53 -26.03
N THR A 11 -11.66 -22.84 -25.52
CA THR A 11 -11.26 -21.51 -25.99
C THR A 11 -9.78 -21.50 -26.26
N GLN A 12 -9.36 -20.84 -27.33
CA GLN A 12 -7.95 -20.71 -27.70
C GLN A 12 -7.50 -19.25 -27.73
N VAL A 13 -6.22 -19.02 -27.41
CA VAL A 13 -5.59 -17.71 -27.52
C VAL A 13 -5.20 -17.46 -28.96
N VAL A 14 -5.70 -16.37 -29.55
CA VAL A 14 -5.39 -15.97 -30.93
C VAL A 14 -4.35 -14.86 -31.01
N GLU A 15 -4.18 -14.10 -29.91
CA GLU A 15 -3.21 -13.03 -29.81
C GLU A 15 -2.80 -12.80 -28.36
N THR A 16 -1.51 -12.49 -28.15
CA THR A 16 -0.95 -12.10 -26.85
C THR A 16 -0.11 -10.83 -27.02
N ARG A 17 -0.38 -9.82 -26.18
CA ARG A 17 0.40 -8.56 -26.14
C ARG A 17 0.64 -8.15 -24.70
N LEU A 18 1.77 -7.53 -24.46
CA LEU A 18 2.03 -6.81 -23.20
C LEU A 18 1.25 -5.49 -23.22
N THR A 19 0.74 -5.04 -22.06
CA THR A 19 0.18 -3.68 -21.92
C THR A 19 1.29 -2.63 -22.05
N GLU A 20 0.95 -1.38 -22.39
CA GLU A 20 1.92 -0.31 -22.61
C GLU A 20 2.79 -0.02 -21.37
N ASP A 21 2.20 -0.17 -20.18
CA ASP A 21 2.90 -0.05 -18.88
C ASP A 21 3.70 -1.29 -18.48
N GLY A 22 3.62 -2.37 -19.26
CA GLY A 22 4.28 -3.64 -18.95
C GLY A 22 3.70 -4.39 -17.74
N ALA A 23 2.60 -3.94 -17.15
CA ALA A 23 2.06 -4.48 -15.91
C ALA A 23 1.10 -5.66 -16.10
N ALA A 24 0.60 -5.88 -17.33
CA ALA A 24 -0.33 -6.96 -17.64
C ALA A 24 -0.08 -7.58 -19.01
N ILE A 25 -0.48 -8.84 -19.15
CA ILE A 25 -0.54 -9.53 -20.44
C ILE A 25 -2.00 -9.52 -20.89
N ARG A 26 -2.26 -8.89 -22.05
CA ARG A 26 -3.54 -8.89 -22.72
C ARG A 26 -3.59 -10.06 -23.70
N ARG A 27 -4.60 -10.95 -23.56
CA ARG A 27 -4.82 -12.06 -24.47
C ARG A 27 -6.17 -11.94 -25.13
N ARG A 28 -6.20 -12.00 -26.48
CA ARG A 28 -7.44 -12.13 -27.25
C ARG A 28 -7.72 -13.61 -27.46
N ARG A 29 -8.92 -14.04 -27.08
CA ARG A 29 -9.36 -15.43 -27.15
C ARG A 29 -10.52 -15.57 -28.12
N ARG A 30 -10.65 -16.78 -28.74
CA ARG A 30 -11.78 -17.20 -29.55
C ARG A 30 -12.36 -18.45 -28.92
N CYS A 31 -13.68 -18.53 -28.81
CA CYS A 31 -14.39 -19.70 -28.43
C CYS A 31 -14.60 -20.63 -29.66
N ASN A 32 -14.30 -21.90 -29.54
CA ASN A 32 -14.51 -22.86 -30.63
C ASN A 32 -15.99 -23.25 -30.75
N GLY A 33 -16.78 -23.16 -29.66
CA GLY A 33 -18.21 -23.48 -29.68
C GLY A 33 -19.09 -22.41 -30.35
N CYS A 34 -18.95 -21.14 -29.89
CA CYS A 34 -19.80 -20.03 -30.41
C CYS A 34 -19.05 -19.02 -31.28
N GLU A 35 -17.80 -19.25 -31.60
CA GLU A 35 -16.89 -18.43 -32.43
C GLU A 35 -16.69 -16.99 -31.98
N LYS A 36 -17.34 -16.56 -30.89
CA LYS A 36 -17.16 -15.19 -30.34
C LYS A 36 -15.75 -15.00 -29.77
N ARG A 37 -15.30 -13.77 -29.88
CA ARG A 37 -14.00 -13.34 -29.36
C ARG A 37 -14.18 -12.55 -28.06
N PHE A 38 -13.27 -12.73 -27.12
CA PHE A 38 -13.21 -11.97 -25.87
C PHE A 38 -11.76 -11.73 -25.46
N THR A 39 -11.56 -10.74 -24.61
CA THR A 39 -10.22 -10.37 -24.11
C THR A 39 -10.11 -10.75 -22.66
N THR A 40 -8.95 -11.25 -22.29
CA THR A 40 -8.57 -11.52 -20.89
C THR A 40 -7.28 -10.79 -20.57
N PHE A 41 -7.13 -10.44 -19.30
CA PHE A 41 -5.90 -9.89 -18.77
C PHE A 41 -5.32 -10.84 -17.74
N GLU A 42 -4.00 -10.99 -17.78
CA GLU A 42 -3.22 -11.66 -16.76
C GLU A 42 -2.38 -10.59 -16.04
N THR A 43 -2.62 -10.42 -14.77
CA THR A 43 -1.92 -9.46 -13.92
C THR A 43 -1.31 -10.18 -12.72
N ALA A 44 -0.22 -9.65 -12.18
CA ALA A 44 0.34 -10.17 -10.95
C ALA A 44 -0.66 -9.97 -9.79
N GLU A 45 -0.95 -11.03 -9.04
CA GLU A 45 -1.71 -10.91 -7.79
C GLU A 45 -0.76 -10.42 -6.70
N ILE A 46 -0.88 -9.15 -6.37
CA ILE A 46 -0.07 -8.52 -5.32
C ILE A 46 -0.88 -8.52 -4.03
N ARG A 47 -0.36 -9.23 -3.02
CA ARG A 47 -0.95 -9.25 -1.68
C ARG A 47 -0.07 -8.44 -0.73
N LEU A 48 -0.65 -7.44 -0.11
CA LEU A 48 -0.04 -6.69 0.99
C LEU A 48 -0.23 -7.48 2.29
N PRO A 49 0.68 -7.32 3.28
CA PRO A 49 0.56 -8.03 4.56
C PRO A 49 -0.67 -7.58 5.34
N MET A 50 -1.23 -8.51 6.12
CA MET A 50 -2.20 -8.16 7.16
C MET A 50 -1.51 -7.38 8.26
N VAL A 51 -2.18 -6.38 8.82
CA VAL A 51 -1.69 -5.59 9.95
C VAL A 51 -2.17 -6.20 11.26
N VAL A 52 -1.25 -6.65 12.09
CA VAL A 52 -1.53 -7.20 13.42
C VAL A 52 -1.49 -6.08 14.45
N LYS A 53 -2.62 -5.79 15.07
CA LYS A 53 -2.77 -4.79 16.14
C LYS A 53 -2.17 -5.30 17.47
N SER A 54 -1.93 -4.38 18.41
CA SER A 54 -1.41 -4.71 19.75
C SER A 54 -2.29 -5.68 20.54
N ASN A 55 -3.59 -5.72 20.25
CA ASN A 55 -4.55 -6.67 20.82
C ASN A 55 -4.64 -8.00 20.06
N GLY A 56 -3.79 -8.24 19.07
CA GLY A 56 -3.75 -9.45 18.26
C GLY A 56 -4.77 -9.49 17.10
N ILE A 57 -5.63 -8.49 16.96
CA ILE A 57 -6.57 -8.41 15.83
C ILE A 57 -5.81 -8.18 14.53
N ARG A 58 -6.18 -8.93 13.50
CA ARG A 58 -5.66 -8.82 12.14
C ARG A 58 -6.60 -8.02 11.28
N GLU A 59 -6.08 -6.99 10.63
CA GLU A 59 -6.81 -6.16 9.66
C GLU A 59 -6.08 -6.15 8.32
N GLU A 60 -6.81 -6.03 7.23
CA GLU A 60 -6.20 -5.79 5.93
C GLU A 60 -5.45 -4.46 5.92
N PHE A 61 -4.28 -4.43 5.25
CA PHE A 61 -3.59 -3.17 5.03
C PHE A 61 -4.49 -2.22 4.23
N SER A 62 -4.71 -1.02 4.76
CA SER A 62 -5.49 0.02 4.11
C SER A 62 -4.63 1.23 3.82
N GLU A 63 -4.38 1.48 2.53
CA GLU A 63 -3.68 2.68 2.08
C GLU A 63 -4.44 3.96 2.46
N LEU A 64 -5.77 3.91 2.48
CA LEU A 64 -6.61 5.03 2.93
C LEU A 64 -6.33 5.38 4.39
N LYS A 65 -6.33 4.38 5.29
CA LYS A 65 -5.99 4.60 6.71
C LYS A 65 -4.58 5.15 6.89
N LEU A 66 -3.63 4.68 6.07
CA LEU A 66 -2.27 5.18 6.08
C LEU A 66 -2.22 6.67 5.70
N ARG A 67 -2.87 7.06 4.60
CA ARG A 67 -2.99 8.47 4.16
C ARG A 67 -3.64 9.35 5.21
N GLU A 68 -4.73 8.92 5.82
CA GLU A 68 -5.40 9.64 6.90
C GLU A 68 -4.47 9.88 8.10
N GLY A 69 -3.59 8.93 8.41
CA GLY A 69 -2.56 9.08 9.44
C GLY A 69 -1.59 10.20 9.10
N PHE A 70 -1.10 10.26 7.84
CA PHE A 70 -0.25 11.34 7.36
C PHE A 70 -0.97 12.70 7.43
N TYR A 71 -2.19 12.81 6.90
CA TYR A 71 -2.93 14.07 6.88
C TYR A 71 -3.26 14.60 8.27
N ARG A 72 -3.56 13.73 9.24
CA ARG A 72 -3.74 14.14 10.64
C ARG A 72 -2.45 14.72 11.23
N ALA A 73 -1.31 14.08 11.01
CA ALA A 73 -0.02 14.56 11.50
C ALA A 73 0.39 15.87 10.82
N LEU A 74 0.14 15.99 9.52
CA LEU A 74 0.48 17.15 8.68
C LEU A 74 -0.58 18.27 8.71
N HIS A 75 -1.59 18.18 9.57
CA HIS A 75 -2.62 19.23 9.65
C HIS A 75 -2.01 20.62 9.86
N LYS A 76 -2.39 21.58 8.99
CA LYS A 76 -1.82 22.94 8.95
C LYS A 76 -0.29 22.99 8.75
N ARG A 77 0.28 22.03 8.02
CA ARG A 77 1.68 22.05 7.59
C ARG A 77 1.74 22.22 6.07
N SER A 78 2.78 22.91 5.58
CA SER A 78 2.97 23.21 4.16
C SER A 78 3.70 22.06 3.46
N VAL A 79 3.09 20.88 3.48
CA VAL A 79 3.58 19.69 2.75
C VAL A 79 2.56 19.35 1.67
N SER A 80 3.02 19.18 0.44
CA SER A 80 2.13 18.93 -0.70
C SER A 80 1.56 17.51 -0.69
N ALA A 81 0.42 17.32 -1.35
CA ALA A 81 -0.22 16.01 -1.46
C ALA A 81 0.68 15.01 -2.21
N GLU A 82 1.43 15.47 -3.21
CA GLU A 82 2.35 14.65 -4.00
C GLU A 82 3.45 14.04 -3.13
N LEU A 83 3.99 14.79 -2.17
CA LEU A 83 5.01 14.27 -1.22
C LEU A 83 4.41 13.22 -0.27
N VAL A 84 3.15 13.38 0.12
CA VAL A 84 2.44 12.37 0.90
C VAL A 84 2.22 11.11 0.07
N ASP A 85 1.80 11.26 -1.20
CA ASP A 85 1.59 10.15 -2.13
C ASP A 85 2.89 9.36 -2.37
N GLU A 86 4.01 10.06 -2.56
CA GLU A 86 5.32 9.42 -2.66
C GLU A 86 5.71 8.64 -1.39
N ALA A 87 5.46 9.23 -0.22
CA ALA A 87 5.77 8.57 1.05
C ALA A 87 4.93 7.28 1.23
N VAL A 88 3.63 7.34 0.93
CA VAL A 88 2.72 6.20 0.95
C VAL A 88 3.15 5.11 -0.04
N ALA A 89 3.49 5.51 -1.28
CA ALA A 89 3.98 4.58 -2.30
C ALA A 89 5.27 3.88 -1.87
N LYS A 90 6.22 4.60 -1.27
CA LYS A 90 7.47 4.04 -0.72
C LYS A 90 7.22 3.04 0.41
N ILE A 91 6.27 3.33 1.31
CA ILE A 91 5.89 2.39 2.38
C ILE A 91 5.28 1.13 1.77
N ARG A 92 4.34 1.29 0.83
CA ARG A 92 3.73 0.17 0.11
C ARG A 92 4.77 -0.71 -0.58
N GLN A 93 5.74 -0.11 -1.28
CA GLN A 93 6.84 -0.86 -1.91
C GLN A 93 7.68 -1.64 -0.89
N LYS A 94 7.98 -1.04 0.27
CA LYS A 94 8.69 -1.74 1.33
C LYS A 94 7.90 -2.93 1.86
N LEU A 95 6.59 -2.77 2.07
CA LEU A 95 5.73 -3.87 2.52
C LEU A 95 5.70 -5.02 1.52
N LEU A 96 5.66 -4.72 0.22
CA LEU A 96 5.74 -5.72 -0.83
C LEU A 96 7.10 -6.42 -0.86
N ALA A 97 8.18 -5.65 -0.69
CA ALA A 97 9.54 -6.18 -0.72
C ALA A 97 9.87 -7.08 0.48
N LEU A 98 9.20 -6.90 1.62
CA LEU A 98 9.33 -7.78 2.78
C LEU A 98 8.84 -9.20 2.48
N GLY A 99 7.84 -9.36 1.60
CA GLY A 99 7.27 -10.66 1.25
C GLY A 99 6.54 -11.37 2.40
N GLU A 100 6.33 -10.68 3.52
CA GLU A 100 5.69 -11.21 4.72
C GLU A 100 4.17 -11.22 4.56
N ARG A 101 3.52 -12.19 5.21
CA ARG A 101 2.05 -12.29 5.22
C ARG A 101 1.42 -11.34 6.23
N GLU A 102 2.14 -10.98 7.28
CA GLU A 102 1.69 -10.15 8.38
C GLU A 102 2.78 -9.15 8.75
N ILE A 103 2.38 -7.97 9.21
CA ILE A 103 3.27 -6.95 9.80
C ILE A 103 2.65 -6.44 11.10
N ALA A 104 3.44 -6.26 12.14
CA ALA A 104 2.96 -5.64 13.36
C ALA A 104 2.60 -4.16 13.10
N SER A 105 1.50 -3.69 13.67
CA SER A 105 1.11 -2.28 13.56
C SER A 105 2.20 -1.33 14.07
N ARG A 106 3.03 -1.79 15.00
CA ARG A 106 4.20 -1.07 15.50
C ARG A 106 5.27 -0.88 14.40
N GLU A 107 5.57 -1.91 13.63
CA GLU A 107 6.54 -1.81 12.53
C GLU A 107 6.04 -0.88 11.43
N LEU A 108 4.74 -0.98 11.09
CA LEU A 108 4.12 -0.05 10.15
C LEU A 108 4.19 1.41 10.67
N GLY A 109 3.97 1.62 11.95
CA GLY A 109 4.10 2.93 12.59
C GLY A 109 5.53 3.50 12.50
N GLU A 110 6.56 2.67 12.69
CA GLU A 110 7.95 3.11 12.51
C GLU A 110 8.26 3.53 11.06
N LEU A 111 7.66 2.85 10.07
CA LEU A 111 7.79 3.26 8.66
C LEU A 111 7.15 4.65 8.43
N VAL A 112 6.00 4.91 9.03
CA VAL A 112 5.31 6.22 8.97
C VAL A 112 6.16 7.29 9.66
N MET A 113 6.67 7.02 10.85
CA MET A 113 7.54 7.95 11.59
C MET A 113 8.79 8.30 10.80
N HIS A 114 9.45 7.31 10.19
CA HIS A 114 10.61 7.55 9.34
C HIS A 114 10.29 8.44 8.13
N ALA A 115 9.13 8.26 7.52
CA ALA A 115 8.67 9.11 6.41
C ALA A 115 8.36 10.53 6.88
N LEU A 116 7.60 10.68 7.98
CA LEU A 116 7.25 11.99 8.55
C LEU A 116 8.48 12.80 8.99
N ARG A 117 9.50 12.14 9.56
CA ARG A 117 10.77 12.77 9.93
C ARG A 117 11.42 13.53 8.76
N LYS A 118 11.29 12.98 7.54
CA LYS A 118 11.82 13.57 6.31
C LYS A 118 10.92 14.66 5.74
N LEU A 119 9.61 14.55 5.93
CA LEU A 119 8.63 15.48 5.38
C LEU A 119 8.48 16.74 6.25
N ASP A 120 8.29 16.56 7.56
CA ASP A 120 8.04 17.65 8.50
C ASP A 120 8.29 17.18 9.94
N LYS A 121 9.27 17.81 10.59
CA LYS A 121 9.67 17.45 11.97
C LYS A 121 8.55 17.65 13.00
N VAL A 122 7.67 18.65 12.81
CA VAL A 122 6.54 18.89 13.72
C VAL A 122 5.49 17.79 13.55
N ALA A 123 5.20 17.38 12.31
CA ALA A 123 4.29 16.27 12.04
C ALA A 123 4.83 14.95 12.63
N TYR A 124 6.15 14.73 12.55
CA TYR A 124 6.79 13.59 13.21
C TYR A 124 6.50 13.58 14.71
N ILE A 125 6.73 14.70 15.43
CA ILE A 125 6.48 14.79 16.87
C ILE A 125 5.01 14.55 17.21
N ARG A 126 4.07 15.12 16.43
CA ARG A 126 2.63 14.89 16.61
C ARG A 126 2.26 13.42 16.47
N PHE A 127 2.76 12.77 15.43
CA PHE A 127 2.51 11.35 15.23
C PHE A 127 3.14 10.52 16.33
N ALA A 128 4.40 10.79 16.68
CA ALA A 128 5.13 10.09 17.73
C ALA A 128 4.42 10.18 19.08
N SER A 129 3.87 11.35 19.44
CA SER A 129 3.18 11.54 20.72
C SER A 129 1.98 10.62 20.91
N VAL A 130 1.22 10.37 19.85
CA VAL A 130 0.08 9.45 19.87
C VAL A 130 0.54 8.02 19.74
N TYR A 131 1.44 7.77 18.80
CA TYR A 131 1.90 6.43 18.45
C TYR A 131 2.71 5.77 19.59
N ARG A 132 3.61 6.51 20.24
CA ARG A 132 4.40 6.07 21.41
C ARG A 132 3.69 6.33 22.75
N SER A 133 2.47 6.91 22.70
CA SER A 133 1.66 7.20 23.90
C SER A 133 2.42 8.02 24.94
N PHE A 134 2.95 9.20 24.54
CA PHE A 134 3.69 10.08 25.47
C PHE A 134 2.87 10.38 26.73
N GLN A 135 3.51 10.32 27.89
CA GLN A 135 2.87 10.51 29.19
C GLN A 135 3.21 11.87 29.80
N ASP A 136 4.37 12.41 29.49
CA ASP A 136 4.85 13.68 30.06
C ASP A 136 5.67 14.51 29.05
N VAL A 137 6.20 15.65 29.54
CA VAL A 137 7.00 16.59 28.72
C VAL A 137 8.37 16.02 28.37
N ASP A 138 8.90 15.10 29.16
CA ASP A 138 10.23 14.53 28.91
C ASP A 138 10.21 13.60 27.71
N ASP A 139 9.09 12.88 27.48
CA ASP A 139 8.88 12.11 26.24
C ASP A 139 8.98 12.99 24.97
N PHE A 140 8.45 14.22 25.02
CA PHE A 140 8.59 15.19 23.93
C PHE A 140 10.04 15.65 23.75
N ARG A 141 10.77 15.92 24.86
CA ARG A 141 12.17 16.32 24.80
C ARG A 141 13.04 15.24 24.18
N ASP A 142 12.81 14.00 24.53
CA ASP A 142 13.54 12.85 23.97
C ASP A 142 13.24 12.66 22.48
N ALA A 143 11.98 12.78 22.08
CA ALA A 143 11.61 12.73 20.67
C ALA A 143 12.22 13.88 19.84
N ILE A 144 12.37 15.06 20.43
CA ILE A 144 13.06 16.20 19.80
C ILE A 144 14.56 15.91 19.67
N ARG A 145 15.21 15.40 20.71
CA ARG A 145 16.64 15.02 20.66
C ARG A 145 16.92 13.96 19.58
N ASP A 146 15.99 13.02 19.38
CA ASP A 146 16.11 12.01 18.34
C ASP A 146 16.04 12.59 16.91
N LEU A 147 15.41 13.77 16.75
CA LEU A 147 15.37 14.46 15.46
C LEU A 147 16.71 15.14 15.08
N ASP A 148 17.54 15.48 16.08
CA ASP A 148 18.79 16.19 15.87
C ASP A 148 19.98 15.23 15.65
N ARG A 149 19.75 13.92 15.80
CA ARG A 149 20.70 12.85 15.46
C ARG A 149 20.48 12.32 14.04
#